data_54aa2797922c6c50a30baf415bac5d2d
#
_entry.id   54aa2797922c6c50a30baf415bac5d2d
#
_cell.length_a   1.000
_cell.length_b   1.000
_cell.length_c   1.000
_cell.angle_alpha   90.00
_cell.angle_beta   90.00
_cell.angle_gamma   90.00
#
_symmetry.space_group_name_H-M   'P 1'
#
loop_
_entity.id
_entity.type
_entity.pdbx_description
1 polymer ?
#
loop_
_entity_poly.entity_id
_entity_poly.type
_entity_poly.pdbx_seq_one_letter_code
_entity_poly.pdbx_strand_id
1 'polypeptide(L)' 'MARSLIDIVALDLRIEDEISKYGTLKEFHVVLWRQEPDATGCNWNARIEHIGRTRAADSRSLAWWDVVPQMRERFNLR' A
#
# COMPACT_ATOMS: atom_id res chain seq x y z
N MET A 1 17.34 6.38 8.01
CA MET A 1 17.22 4.98 8.35
C MET A 1 17.11 4.11 7.12
N ALA A 2 17.82 3.00 7.12
CA ALA A 2 17.77 2.10 5.98
C ALA A 2 16.44 1.36 5.95
N ARG A 3 15.86 1.24 4.76
CA ARG A 3 14.66 0.42 4.56
C ARG A 3 15.05 -1.04 4.48
N SER A 4 14.16 -1.90 4.94
CA SER A 4 14.33 -3.34 4.75
C SER A 4 14.03 -3.68 3.29
N LEU A 5 14.82 -4.61 2.74
CA LEU A 5 14.57 -5.09 1.38
C LEU A 5 13.51 -6.20 1.43
N ILE A 6 12.58 -6.15 0.50
CA ILE A 6 11.48 -7.09 0.43
C ILE A 6 11.20 -7.46 -1.02
N ASP A 7 10.77 -8.67 -1.24
CA ASP A 7 10.33 -9.13 -2.54
C ASP A 7 8.98 -8.53 -2.88
N ILE A 8 8.72 -8.27 -4.18
CA ILE A 8 7.49 -7.59 -4.61
C ILE A 8 6.23 -8.38 -4.22
N VAL A 9 6.26 -9.70 -4.30
CA VAL A 9 5.12 -10.52 -3.90
C VAL A 9 4.88 -10.41 -2.40
N ALA A 10 5.93 -10.44 -1.60
CA ALA A 10 5.82 -10.31 -0.16
C ALA A 10 5.30 -8.93 0.24
N LEU A 11 5.74 -7.89 -0.48
CA LEU A 11 5.26 -6.52 -0.22
C LEU A 11 3.77 -6.40 -0.53
N ASP A 12 3.33 -6.97 -1.64
CA ASP A 12 1.92 -6.97 -2.01
C ASP A 12 1.06 -7.62 -0.92
N LEU A 13 1.50 -8.76 -0.41
CA LEU A 13 0.80 -9.45 0.67
C LEU A 13 0.75 -8.63 1.95
N ARG A 14 1.81 -7.90 2.25
CA ARG A 14 1.82 -7.03 3.43
C ARG A 14 0.87 -5.87 3.29
N ILE A 15 0.79 -5.29 2.10
CA ILE A 15 -0.15 -4.21 1.83
C ILE A 15 -1.58 -4.71 1.98
N GLU A 16 -1.89 -5.88 1.41
CA GLU A 16 -3.21 -6.48 1.53
C GLU A 16 -3.57 -6.77 2.99
N ASP A 17 -2.61 -7.26 3.77
CA ASP A 17 -2.83 -7.54 5.19
C ASP A 17 -3.20 -6.27 5.96
N GLU A 18 -2.49 -5.17 5.70
CA GLU A 18 -2.80 -3.90 6.34
C GLU A 18 -4.16 -3.36 5.92
N ILE A 19 -4.48 -3.46 4.63
CA ILE A 19 -5.76 -2.98 4.11
C ILE A 19 -6.92 -3.77 4.70
N SER A 20 -6.72 -5.06 4.97
CA SER A 20 -7.78 -5.91 5.52
C SER A 20 -8.31 -5.42 6.86
N LYS A 21 -7.56 -4.56 7.54
CA LYS A 21 -8.01 -3.94 8.78
C LYS A 21 -9.08 -2.89 8.56
N TYR A 22 -9.25 -2.41 7.34
CA TYR A 22 -10.17 -1.33 7.00
C TYR A 22 -11.36 -1.78 6.18
N GLY A 23 -11.37 -3.03 5.74
CA GLY A 23 -12.46 -3.60 4.96
C GLY A 23 -12.04 -4.90 4.31
N THR A 24 -12.93 -5.50 3.54
CA THR A 24 -12.61 -6.75 2.85
C THR A 24 -11.74 -6.45 1.64
N LEU A 25 -10.85 -7.37 1.30
CA LEU A 25 -9.96 -7.20 0.13
C LEU A 25 -10.74 -7.05 -1.17
N LYS A 26 -11.96 -7.57 -1.23
CA LYS A 26 -12.81 -7.42 -2.41
C LYS A 26 -13.22 -5.99 -2.69
N GLU A 27 -13.14 -5.13 -1.70
CA GLU A 27 -13.50 -3.72 -1.83
C GLU A 27 -12.35 -2.85 -2.31
N PHE A 28 -11.15 -3.40 -2.40
CA PHE A 28 -9.97 -2.63 -2.75
C PHE A 28 -9.25 -3.24 -3.95
N HIS A 29 -8.70 -2.37 -4.77
CA HIS A 29 -7.82 -2.75 -5.84
C HIS A 29 -6.46 -2.14 -5.58
N VAL A 30 -5.44 -2.97 -5.46
CA VAL A 30 -4.06 -2.53 -5.19
C VAL A 30 -3.25 -2.70 -6.46
N VAL A 31 -2.62 -1.62 -6.90
CA VAL A 31 -1.69 -1.63 -8.02
C VAL A 31 -0.31 -1.27 -7.48
N LEU A 32 0.62 -2.17 -7.64
CA LEU A 32 1.98 -2.04 -7.12
C LEU A 32 2.96 -2.09 -8.30
N TRP A 33 3.93 -1.16 -8.33
CA TRP A 33 4.92 -1.15 -9.41
C TRP A 33 6.28 -0.72 -8.89
N ARG A 34 7.30 -1.18 -9.61
CA ARG A 34 8.68 -0.79 -9.39
C ARG A 34 8.98 0.50 -10.14
N GLN A 35 9.80 1.35 -9.56
CA GLN A 35 10.21 2.60 -10.16
C GLN A 35 11.66 2.90 -9.81
N GLU A 36 12.25 3.86 -10.51
CA GLU A 36 13.53 4.41 -10.11
C GLU A 36 13.39 5.08 -8.74
N PRO A 37 14.41 5.01 -7.88
CA PRO A 37 14.33 5.65 -6.56
C PRO A 37 13.98 7.13 -6.69
N ASP A 38 12.99 7.55 -5.92
CA ASP A 38 12.57 8.95 -5.88
C ASP A 38 13.42 9.75 -4.87
N ALA A 39 13.02 10.99 -4.60
CA ALA A 39 13.75 11.86 -3.69
C ALA A 39 13.90 11.28 -2.28
N THR A 40 13.01 10.39 -1.87
CA THR A 40 13.08 9.72 -0.58
C THR A 40 13.93 8.44 -0.61
N GLY A 41 14.35 8.01 -1.78
CA GLY A 41 15.09 6.77 -1.97
C GLY A 41 14.22 5.53 -2.14
N CYS A 42 12.91 5.69 -2.26
CA CYS A 42 12.00 4.58 -2.43
C CYS A 42 11.91 4.15 -3.89
N ASN A 43 12.08 2.86 -4.15
CA ASN A 43 12.14 2.31 -5.50
C ASN A 43 10.85 1.64 -5.95
N TRP A 44 9.74 1.97 -5.31
CA TRP A 44 8.43 1.44 -5.68
C TRP A 44 7.34 2.43 -5.29
N ASN A 45 6.18 2.23 -5.86
CA ASN A 45 5.00 2.95 -5.43
C ASN A 45 3.79 2.05 -5.64
N ALA A 46 2.66 2.47 -5.11
CA ALA A 46 1.43 1.71 -5.23
C ALA A 46 0.24 2.66 -5.19
N ARG A 47 -0.84 2.21 -5.77
CA ARG A 47 -2.11 2.90 -5.73
C ARG A 47 -3.16 1.94 -5.18
N ILE A 48 -3.98 2.42 -4.27
CA ILE A 48 -5.09 1.68 -3.71
C ILE A 48 -6.36 2.37 -4.13
N GLU A 49 -7.27 1.64 -4.76
CA GLU A 49 -8.56 2.13 -5.17
C GLU A 49 -9.65 1.41 -4.38
N HIS A 50 -10.61 2.17 -3.90
CA HIS A 50 -11.78 1.58 -3.25
C HIS A 50 -12.85 1.35 -4.32
N ILE A 51 -13.20 0.10 -4.55
CA ILE A 51 -14.13 -0.28 -5.61
C ILE A 51 -15.48 -0.76 -5.08
N GLY A 52 -15.65 -0.77 -3.76
CA GLY A 52 -16.90 -1.15 -3.13
C GLY A 52 -17.96 -0.08 -3.27
N ARG A 53 -19.22 -0.50 -3.25
CA ARG A 53 -20.35 0.42 -3.31
C ARG A 53 -20.70 1.00 -1.95
N THR A 54 -20.09 0.51 -0.90
CA THR A 54 -20.26 1.11 0.41
C THR A 54 -19.75 2.51 0.35
N ARG A 55 -20.41 3.40 1.06
CA ARG A 55 -20.02 4.79 1.09
C ARG A 55 -18.59 4.90 1.58
N ALA A 56 -17.71 5.05 0.63
CA ALA A 56 -16.30 5.30 0.89
C ALA A 56 -16.09 6.59 1.67
N ALA A 57 -17.17 7.30 1.94
CA ALA A 57 -17.15 8.52 2.70
C ALA A 57 -17.08 8.30 4.21
N ASP A 58 -17.12 7.08 4.66
CA ASP A 58 -16.95 6.81 6.07
C ASP A 58 -15.51 7.18 6.46
N SER A 59 -15.37 7.99 7.49
CA SER A 59 -14.05 8.47 7.93
C SER A 59 -13.07 7.33 8.23
N ARG A 60 -13.55 6.17 8.60
CA ARG A 60 -12.69 5.01 8.83
C ARG A 60 -12.08 4.48 7.55
N SER A 61 -12.78 4.57 6.44
CA SER A 61 -12.27 4.04 5.18
C SER A 61 -11.19 4.92 4.58
N LEU A 62 -11.05 6.16 5.01
CA LEU A 62 -10.00 7.03 4.51
C LEU A 62 -8.63 6.72 5.12
N ALA A 63 -8.61 6.04 6.26
CA ALA A 63 -7.36 5.69 6.93
C ALA A 63 -6.48 4.73 6.10
N TRP A 64 -7.07 3.98 5.16
CA TRP A 64 -6.29 3.08 4.32
C TRP A 64 -5.31 3.83 3.40
N TRP A 65 -5.53 5.12 3.17
CA TRP A 65 -4.61 5.94 2.37
C TRP A 65 -3.22 6.03 2.99
N ASP A 66 -3.10 5.83 4.30
CA ASP A 66 -1.82 5.88 5.00
C ASP A 66 -1.00 4.60 4.85
N VAL A 67 -1.61 3.52 4.36
CA VAL A 67 -0.94 2.24 4.25
C VAL A 67 0.28 2.32 3.32
N VAL A 68 0.10 2.90 2.13
CA VAL A 68 1.19 2.99 1.16
C VAL A 68 2.33 3.89 1.66
N PRO A 69 2.06 5.12 2.15
CA PRO A 69 3.14 5.94 2.69
C PRO A 69 3.92 5.27 3.81
N GLN A 70 3.24 4.58 4.73
CA GLN A 70 3.91 3.88 5.83
C GLN A 70 4.79 2.74 5.33
N MET A 71 4.29 1.98 4.35
CA MET A 71 5.07 0.89 3.78
C MET A 71 6.28 1.41 3.01
N ARG A 72 6.14 2.55 2.32
CA ARG A 72 7.24 3.17 1.59
C ARG A 72 8.37 3.63 2.51
N GLU A 73 8.05 4.00 3.73
CA GLU A 73 9.07 4.35 4.73
C GLU A 73 9.83 3.14 5.24
N ARG A 74 9.21 1.96 5.22
CA ARG A 74 9.75 0.76 5.84
C ARG A 74 10.49 -0.16 4.88
N PHE A 75 10.12 -0.15 3.61
CA PHE A 75 10.60 -1.15 2.65
C PHE A 75 11.06 -0.55 1.35
N ASN A 76 12.06 -1.21 0.76
CA ASN A 76 12.44 -1.06 -0.65
C ASN A 76 12.35 -2.44 -1.30
N LEU A 77 12.14 -2.48 -2.60
CA LEU A 77 12.13 -3.72 -3.35
C LEU A 77 13.55 -4.19 -3.64
N ARG A 78 13.73 -5.49 -3.58
CA ARG A 78 14.95 -6.15 -4.02
C ARG A 78 15.13 -6.04 -5.52
#